data_70b65b5ca0951199bbef508dc5b5e057
#
_entry.id   70b65b5ca0951199bbef508dc5b5e057
#
_cell.length_a   1.000
_cell.length_b   1.000
_cell.length_c   1.000
_cell.angle_alpha   90.00
_cell.angle_beta   90.00
_cell.angle_gamma   90.00
#
_symmetry.space_group_name_H-M   'P 1'
#
loop_
_entity.id
_entity.type
_entity.pdbx_description
1 polymer ?
#
loop_
_entity_poly.entity_id
_entity_poly.type
_entity_poly.pdbx_seq_one_letter_code
_entity_poly.pdbx_strand_id
1 'polypeptide(L)'
;PNCKTEQLIDDMCEVIGVDKELIIKNKENSGGAQYIIKNTDSNFWKKVYEDSTEMYHKMTIFQKRYPLKKGSVQTWTAEMWSLLWNLWKLGHETKISEELDFVWGTDNIQKFFEKPILHMAGVTEDMKYRKFFKGDFINKNPIQLLKEDINYFNFIEPKSITIKYVDNMKSFIQKPKIDYL
;
A
#
# COMPACT_ATOMS: atom_id res chain seq x y z
N PRO A 1 0.95 -21.36 13.76
CA PRO A 1 -0.25 -21.03 12.98
C PRO A 1 -1.43 -21.79 13.54
N ASN A 2 -2.52 -21.12 13.67
CA ASN A 2 -3.77 -21.72 14.12
C ASN A 2 -4.38 -22.39 12.86
N CYS A 3 -4.93 -23.60 12.95
CA CYS A 3 -5.48 -24.37 11.82
C CYS A 3 -6.50 -23.59 10.97
N LYS A 4 -7.14 -22.56 11.53
CA LYS A 4 -8.07 -21.67 10.80
C LYS A 4 -7.34 -20.75 9.83
N THR A 5 -6.15 -20.25 10.19
CA THR A 5 -5.33 -19.42 9.30
C THR A 5 -4.73 -20.24 8.16
N GLU A 6 -4.43 -21.51 8.43
CA GLU A 6 -4.01 -22.47 7.42
C GLU A 6 -5.08 -22.65 6.33
N GLN A 7 -6.35 -22.81 6.74
CA GLN A 7 -7.46 -22.91 5.80
C GLN A 7 -7.59 -21.69 4.89
N LEU A 8 -7.40 -20.46 5.42
CA LEU A 8 -7.42 -19.26 4.60
C LEU A 8 -6.31 -19.27 3.54
N ILE A 9 -5.10 -19.69 3.93
CA ILE A 9 -3.99 -19.78 2.98
C ILE A 9 -4.31 -20.80 1.88
N ASP A 10 -4.89 -21.95 2.24
CA ASP A 10 -5.30 -22.97 1.27
C ASP A 10 -6.36 -22.42 0.30
N ASP A 11 -7.39 -21.72 0.81
CA ASP A 11 -8.42 -21.06 0.00
C ASP A 11 -7.82 -20.00 -0.95
N MET A 12 -6.83 -19.23 -0.50
CA MET A 12 -6.13 -18.24 -1.32
C MET A 12 -5.24 -18.89 -2.38
N CYS A 13 -4.58 -20.00 -2.05
CA CYS A 13 -3.79 -20.80 -2.99
C CYS A 13 -4.68 -21.37 -4.10
N GLU A 14 -5.89 -21.83 -3.76
CA GLU A 14 -6.88 -22.33 -4.73
C GLU A 14 -7.27 -21.24 -5.74
N VAL A 15 -7.54 -20.01 -5.28
CA VAL A 15 -7.87 -18.86 -6.15
C VAL A 15 -6.80 -18.63 -7.20
N ILE A 16 -5.54 -18.61 -6.81
CA ILE A 16 -4.40 -18.39 -7.73
C ILE A 16 -4.14 -19.65 -8.57
N GLY A 17 -4.45 -20.83 -8.04
CA GLY A 17 -4.05 -22.12 -8.60
C GLY A 17 -2.55 -22.37 -8.42
N VAL A 18 -2.06 -22.22 -7.18
CA VAL A 18 -0.64 -22.37 -6.83
C VAL A 18 -0.49 -23.30 -5.63
N ASP A 19 0.60 -24.06 -5.60
CA ASP A 19 0.90 -24.92 -4.47
C ASP A 19 1.37 -24.12 -3.25
N LYS A 20 0.89 -24.48 -2.07
CA LYS A 20 1.24 -23.84 -0.80
C LYS A 20 2.75 -23.88 -0.52
N GLU A 21 3.42 -24.97 -0.93
CA GLU A 21 4.88 -25.09 -0.81
C GLU A 21 5.61 -23.97 -1.53
N LEU A 22 5.12 -23.53 -2.70
CA LEU A 22 5.70 -22.42 -3.42
C LEU A 22 5.62 -21.11 -2.62
N ILE A 23 4.48 -20.88 -1.95
CA ILE A 23 4.29 -19.70 -1.11
C ILE A 23 5.21 -19.75 0.12
N ILE A 24 5.28 -20.89 0.78
CA ILE A 24 6.16 -21.10 1.95
C ILE A 24 7.63 -20.90 1.57
N LYS A 25 8.06 -21.43 0.43
CA LYS A 25 9.44 -21.29 -0.09
C LYS A 25 9.82 -19.82 -0.30
N ASN A 26 8.89 -19.00 -0.77
CA ASN A 26 9.12 -17.60 -1.13
C ASN A 26 8.74 -16.60 -0.03
N LYS A 27 8.32 -17.03 1.15
CA LYS A 27 7.80 -16.15 2.21
C LYS A 27 8.74 -15.01 2.60
N GLU A 28 10.04 -15.23 2.59
CA GLU A 28 11.07 -14.22 2.92
C GLU A 28 11.26 -13.18 1.80
N ASN A 29 10.73 -13.43 0.61
CA ASN A 29 10.73 -12.52 -0.53
C ASN A 29 9.39 -11.78 -0.67
N SER A 30 8.56 -11.82 0.38
CA SER A 30 7.28 -11.11 0.43
C SER A 30 7.50 -9.64 0.69
N GLY A 31 7.03 -8.81 -0.19
CA GLY A 31 7.02 -7.36 -0.05
C GLY A 31 5.68 -6.81 -0.51
N GLY A 32 5.46 -5.53 -0.32
CA GLY A 32 4.22 -4.93 -0.73
C GLY A 32 4.29 -3.42 -0.84
N ALA A 33 3.27 -2.87 -1.50
CA ALA A 33 3.02 -1.49 -1.81
C ALA A 33 3.87 -0.93 -2.98
N GLN A 34 5.17 -1.16 -3.04
CA GLN A 34 6.04 -0.69 -4.14
C GLN A 34 6.64 -1.88 -4.89
N TYR A 35 6.52 -1.84 -6.23
CA TYR A 35 7.03 -2.89 -7.09
C TYR A 35 7.72 -2.31 -8.32
N ILE A 36 8.80 -2.94 -8.76
CA ILE A 36 9.35 -2.80 -10.10
C ILE A 36 9.17 -4.14 -10.79
N ILE A 37 8.26 -4.20 -11.74
CA ILE A 37 7.87 -5.44 -12.43
C ILE A 37 8.24 -5.33 -13.90
N LYS A 38 8.80 -6.41 -14.45
CA LYS A 38 9.18 -6.52 -15.85
C LYS A 38 8.56 -7.76 -16.47
N ASN A 39 8.43 -7.75 -17.80
CA ASN A 39 8.03 -8.92 -18.60
C ASN A 39 6.63 -9.46 -18.27
N THR A 40 5.67 -8.55 -18.01
CA THR A 40 4.26 -8.87 -17.85
C THR A 40 3.44 -8.25 -18.97
N ASP A 41 2.34 -8.90 -19.31
CA ASP A 41 1.40 -8.47 -20.35
C ASP A 41 0.00 -8.14 -19.78
N SER A 42 -0.92 -7.76 -20.65
CA SER A 42 -2.29 -7.45 -20.27
C SER A 42 -3.05 -8.64 -19.68
N ASN A 43 -2.74 -9.88 -20.12
CA ASN A 43 -3.39 -11.09 -19.61
C ASN A 43 -2.97 -11.36 -18.16
N PHE A 44 -1.68 -11.13 -17.86
CA PHE A 44 -1.19 -11.19 -16.47
C PHE A 44 -1.97 -10.23 -15.57
N TRP A 45 -2.09 -8.96 -15.96
CA TRP A 45 -2.79 -7.96 -15.16
C TRP A 45 -4.28 -8.22 -15.03
N LYS A 46 -4.92 -8.74 -16.07
CA LYS A 46 -6.31 -9.21 -16.02
C LYS A 46 -6.47 -10.32 -14.97
N LYS A 47 -5.58 -11.32 -15.01
CA LYS A 47 -5.58 -12.43 -14.04
C LYS A 47 -5.38 -11.92 -12.61
N VAL A 48 -4.41 -11.04 -12.37
CA VAL A 48 -4.18 -10.43 -11.04
C VAL A 48 -5.43 -9.70 -10.55
N TYR A 49 -6.13 -8.96 -11.41
CA TYR A 49 -7.36 -8.27 -11.05
C TYR A 49 -8.48 -9.25 -10.64
N GLU A 50 -8.71 -10.28 -11.46
CA GLU A 50 -9.72 -11.31 -11.18
C GLU A 50 -9.44 -12.04 -9.86
N ASP A 51 -8.20 -12.47 -9.67
CA ASP A 51 -7.74 -13.15 -8.47
C ASP A 51 -7.81 -12.26 -7.23
N SER A 52 -7.46 -10.98 -7.36
CA SER A 52 -7.56 -10.00 -6.26
C SER A 52 -8.98 -9.90 -5.75
N THR A 53 -9.94 -9.87 -6.66
CA THR A 53 -11.37 -9.77 -6.33
C THR A 53 -11.84 -11.02 -5.59
N GLU A 54 -11.51 -12.21 -6.10
CA GLU A 54 -11.91 -13.47 -5.46
C GLU A 54 -11.19 -13.67 -4.11
N MET A 55 -9.91 -13.35 -4.04
CA MET A 55 -9.13 -13.42 -2.80
C MET A 55 -9.70 -12.48 -1.73
N TYR A 56 -10.09 -11.25 -2.10
CA TYR A 56 -10.75 -10.31 -1.20
C TYR A 56 -12.05 -10.91 -0.64
N HIS A 57 -12.85 -11.59 -1.48
CA HIS A 57 -14.06 -12.27 -1.04
C HIS A 57 -13.78 -13.40 -0.04
N LYS A 58 -12.81 -14.28 -0.33
CA LYS A 58 -12.40 -15.36 0.58
C LYS A 58 -11.92 -14.81 1.93
N MET A 59 -11.05 -13.81 1.91
CA MET A 59 -10.53 -13.14 3.12
C MET A 59 -11.66 -12.49 3.94
N THR A 60 -12.64 -11.86 3.27
CA THR A 60 -13.78 -11.20 3.92
C THR A 60 -14.72 -12.23 4.57
N ILE A 61 -15.01 -13.33 3.89
CA ILE A 61 -15.83 -14.43 4.44
C ILE A 61 -15.13 -15.04 5.66
N PHE A 62 -13.83 -15.30 5.54
CA PHE A 62 -13.02 -15.81 6.65
C PHE A 62 -13.07 -14.89 7.86
N GLN A 63 -12.86 -13.57 7.66
CA GLN A 63 -12.89 -12.60 8.75
C GLN A 63 -14.26 -12.51 9.44
N LYS A 64 -15.35 -12.58 8.68
CA LYS A 64 -16.71 -12.62 9.24
C LYS A 64 -16.97 -13.89 10.06
N ARG A 65 -16.48 -15.04 9.59
CA ARG A 65 -16.64 -16.33 10.28
C ARG A 65 -15.76 -16.44 11.53
N TYR A 66 -14.60 -15.85 11.50
CA TYR A 66 -13.58 -15.91 12.56
C TYR A 66 -13.09 -14.53 12.95
N PRO A 67 -13.93 -13.72 13.67
CA PRO A 67 -13.49 -12.42 14.13
C PRO A 67 -12.32 -12.58 15.11
N LEU A 68 -11.15 -12.10 14.70
CA LEU A 68 -9.93 -12.19 15.48
C LEU A 68 -9.91 -11.06 16.52
N LYS A 69 -9.69 -11.39 17.80
CA LYS A 69 -9.58 -10.41 18.88
C LYS A 69 -8.34 -9.51 18.77
N LYS A 70 -7.28 -9.98 18.10
CA LYS A 70 -6.07 -9.23 17.74
C LYS A 70 -5.61 -9.68 16.35
N GLY A 71 -5.39 -8.72 15.46
CA GLY A 71 -4.90 -9.00 14.11
C GLY A 71 -5.98 -9.50 13.16
N SER A 72 -6.93 -8.62 12.79
CA SER A 72 -7.85 -8.91 11.71
C SER A 72 -7.07 -9.19 10.41
N VAL A 73 -7.61 -10.10 9.60
CA VAL A 73 -7.08 -10.28 8.23
C VAL A 73 -7.20 -8.94 7.49
N GLN A 74 -6.10 -8.45 6.99
CA GLN A 74 -6.08 -7.20 6.24
C GLN A 74 -6.61 -7.44 4.83
N THR A 75 -7.92 -7.51 4.67
CA THR A 75 -8.58 -7.86 3.40
C THR A 75 -8.20 -6.92 2.25
N TRP A 76 -7.87 -5.67 2.57
CA TRP A 76 -7.39 -4.68 1.61
C TRP A 76 -6.02 -5.00 0.99
N THR A 77 -5.29 -5.99 1.51
CA THR A 77 -4.02 -6.43 0.92
C THR A 77 -4.19 -7.55 -0.13
N ALA A 78 -5.42 -7.91 -0.48
CA ALA A 78 -5.71 -8.99 -1.42
C ALA A 78 -5.00 -8.79 -2.78
N GLU A 79 -4.93 -7.55 -3.28
CA GLU A 79 -4.23 -7.22 -4.52
C GLU A 79 -2.72 -7.45 -4.42
N MET A 80 -2.11 -7.18 -3.27
CA MET A 80 -0.68 -7.40 -3.07
C MET A 80 -0.35 -8.90 -3.08
N TRP A 81 -1.16 -9.72 -2.38
CA TRP A 81 -0.99 -11.17 -2.37
C TRP A 81 -1.24 -11.78 -3.74
N SER A 82 -2.31 -11.37 -4.42
CA SER A 82 -2.64 -11.84 -5.76
C SER A 82 -1.50 -11.53 -6.75
N LEU A 83 -0.98 -10.31 -6.75
CA LEU A 83 0.14 -9.91 -7.60
C LEU A 83 1.36 -10.79 -7.35
N LEU A 84 1.79 -10.89 -6.10
CA LEU A 84 3.00 -11.58 -5.70
C LEU A 84 2.94 -13.09 -6.03
N TRP A 85 1.80 -13.74 -5.70
CA TRP A 85 1.64 -15.16 -5.92
C TRP A 85 1.49 -15.53 -7.40
N ASN A 86 0.87 -14.66 -8.21
CA ASN A 86 0.84 -14.83 -9.67
C ASN A 86 2.24 -14.70 -10.28
N LEU A 87 3.09 -13.79 -9.80
CA LEU A 87 4.49 -13.70 -10.22
C LEU A 87 5.23 -15.01 -9.92
N TRP A 88 5.11 -15.54 -8.71
CA TRP A 88 5.75 -16.81 -8.33
C TRP A 88 5.23 -17.99 -9.12
N LYS A 89 3.91 -18.05 -9.39
CA LYS A 89 3.30 -19.08 -10.24
C LYS A 89 3.90 -19.11 -11.65
N LEU A 90 4.23 -17.95 -12.20
CA LEU A 90 4.88 -17.81 -13.51
C LEU A 90 6.40 -18.04 -13.47
N GLY A 91 6.95 -18.38 -12.31
CA GLY A 91 8.38 -18.62 -12.15
C GLY A 91 9.23 -17.37 -12.02
N HIS A 92 8.63 -16.19 -11.82
CA HIS A 92 9.39 -15.00 -11.54
C HIS A 92 10.03 -15.07 -10.14
N GLU A 93 11.28 -14.74 -10.07
CA GLU A 93 11.96 -14.50 -8.81
C GLU A 93 11.68 -13.09 -8.32
N THR A 94 11.34 -12.96 -7.04
CA THR A 94 11.15 -11.66 -6.38
C THR A 94 12.28 -11.40 -5.40
N LYS A 95 12.67 -10.13 -5.27
CA LYS A 95 13.72 -9.68 -4.35
C LYS A 95 13.24 -8.45 -3.60
N ILE A 96 13.44 -8.42 -2.30
CA ILE A 96 13.27 -7.21 -1.51
C ILE A 96 14.47 -6.30 -1.77
N SER A 97 14.22 -5.03 -2.10
CA SER A 97 15.25 -4.03 -2.38
C SER A 97 15.14 -2.87 -1.40
N GLU A 98 16.28 -2.47 -0.84
CA GLU A 98 16.38 -1.27 0.01
C GLU A 98 16.03 0.01 -0.76
N GLU A 99 16.20 0.00 -2.09
CA GLU A 99 15.81 1.12 -2.97
C GLU A 99 14.30 1.37 -3.02
N LEU A 100 13.49 0.36 -2.64
CA LEU A 100 12.04 0.44 -2.51
C LEU A 100 11.57 0.51 -1.06
N ASP A 101 12.50 0.61 -0.12
CA ASP A 101 12.15 0.76 1.28
C ASP A 101 11.57 2.14 1.57
N PHE A 102 10.74 2.25 2.59
CA PHE A 102 9.96 3.46 2.83
C PHE A 102 9.83 3.80 4.31
N VAL A 103 9.53 5.06 4.55
CA VAL A 103 9.08 5.57 5.84
C VAL A 103 7.57 5.77 5.85
N TRP A 104 6.96 5.59 7.00
CA TRP A 104 5.51 5.70 7.17
C TRP A 104 5.07 7.14 7.42
N GLY A 105 3.85 7.49 7.02
CA GLY A 105 3.24 8.78 7.38
C GLY A 105 3.12 9.04 8.89
N THR A 106 3.24 8.00 9.71
CA THR A 106 3.26 8.11 11.18
C THR A 106 4.62 8.39 11.78
N ASP A 107 5.70 8.23 11.01
CA ASP A 107 7.07 8.45 11.46
C ASP A 107 7.38 9.92 11.78
N ASN A 108 8.51 10.13 12.45
CA ASN A 108 9.05 11.45 12.70
C ASN A 108 9.79 11.96 11.45
N ILE A 109 9.82 13.27 11.25
CA ILE A 109 10.45 13.94 10.10
C ILE A 109 11.93 13.59 9.91
N GLN A 110 12.67 13.26 10.98
CA GLN A 110 14.09 12.88 10.89
C GLN A 110 14.27 11.63 10.01
N LYS A 111 13.30 10.71 10.02
CA LYS A 111 13.35 9.50 9.19
C LYS A 111 13.19 9.75 7.70
N PHE A 112 12.76 10.95 7.29
CA PHE A 112 12.55 11.29 5.88
C PHE A 112 13.81 11.09 5.01
N PHE A 113 14.99 11.24 5.58
CA PHE A 113 16.25 11.11 4.88
C PHE A 113 16.87 9.71 4.97
N GLU A 114 16.24 8.79 5.72
CA GLU A 114 16.74 7.43 5.92
C GLU A 114 16.34 6.50 4.78
N LYS A 115 15.20 6.77 4.13
CA LYS A 115 14.61 5.90 3.11
C LYS A 115 14.17 6.71 1.89
N PRO A 116 14.21 6.10 0.68
CA PRO A 116 13.94 6.85 -0.56
C PRO A 116 12.46 7.20 -0.77
N ILE A 117 11.53 6.51 -0.10
CA ILE A 117 10.09 6.65 -0.35
C ILE A 117 9.36 7.07 0.94
N LEU A 118 8.51 8.08 0.83
CA LEU A 118 7.51 8.40 1.86
C LEU A 118 6.18 7.72 1.52
N HIS A 119 5.85 6.67 2.25
CA HIS A 119 4.59 5.96 2.13
C HIS A 119 3.52 6.59 3.04
N MET A 120 2.57 7.30 2.43
CA MET A 120 1.50 8.01 3.13
C MET A 120 0.40 7.06 3.63
N ALA A 121 0.78 6.13 4.53
CA ALA A 121 -0.12 5.21 5.21
C ALA A 121 0.09 5.25 6.73
N GLY A 122 -0.81 4.60 7.47
CA GLY A 122 -0.78 4.51 8.93
C GLY A 122 -1.35 5.72 9.67
N VAL A 123 -1.52 6.88 9.03
CA VAL A 123 -2.21 8.03 9.65
C VAL A 123 -3.71 7.72 9.71
N THR A 124 -4.28 7.79 10.90
CA THR A 124 -5.68 7.52 11.21
C THR A 124 -6.46 8.81 11.50
N GLU A 125 -7.79 8.71 11.56
CA GLU A 125 -8.67 9.88 11.75
C GLU A 125 -8.38 10.65 13.04
N ASP A 126 -8.02 9.98 14.11
CA ASP A 126 -7.67 10.61 15.39
C ASP A 126 -6.38 11.45 15.33
N MET A 127 -5.55 11.24 14.29
CA MET A 127 -4.32 12.00 14.04
C MET A 127 -4.53 13.22 13.13
N LYS A 128 -5.69 13.39 12.50
CA LYS A 128 -5.93 14.39 11.44
C LYS A 128 -5.68 15.84 11.82
N TYR A 129 -5.73 16.16 13.08
CA TYR A 129 -5.52 17.53 13.60
C TYR A 129 -4.03 17.92 13.74
N ARG A 130 -3.11 16.96 13.49
CA ARG A 130 -1.66 17.18 13.61
C ARG A 130 -0.83 16.50 12.52
N LYS A 131 -1.47 15.70 11.67
CA LYS A 131 -0.85 15.01 10.55
C LYS A 131 -1.75 15.12 9.31
N PHE A 132 -1.16 15.04 8.12
CA PHE A 132 -1.96 14.94 6.90
C PHE A 132 -2.68 13.59 6.87
N PHE A 133 -3.99 13.62 6.96
CA PHE A 133 -4.84 12.44 6.87
C PHE A 133 -5.52 12.37 5.51
N LYS A 134 -5.09 11.45 4.66
CA LYS A 134 -5.60 11.32 3.28
C LYS A 134 -7.10 11.03 3.19
N GLY A 135 -7.70 10.45 4.26
CA GLY A 135 -9.14 10.16 4.32
C GLY A 135 -10.03 11.40 4.19
N ASP A 136 -9.57 12.58 4.62
CA ASP A 136 -10.31 13.83 4.48
C ASP A 136 -10.37 14.34 3.02
N PHE A 137 -9.58 13.76 2.12
CA PHE A 137 -9.40 14.22 0.74
C PHE A 137 -9.90 13.23 -0.32
N ILE A 138 -10.73 12.26 0.05
CA ILE A 138 -11.35 11.30 -0.90
C ILE A 138 -12.18 12.06 -1.95
N ASN A 139 -12.92 13.09 -1.53
CA ASN A 139 -13.78 13.91 -2.39
C ASN A 139 -13.32 15.37 -2.48
N LYS A 140 -12.10 15.69 -2.03
CA LYS A 140 -11.56 17.06 -2.04
C LYS A 140 -10.14 17.01 -2.60
N ASN A 141 -9.80 17.98 -3.42
CA ASN A 141 -8.44 18.09 -3.95
C ASN A 141 -7.57 18.94 -3.01
N PRO A 142 -6.58 18.35 -2.32
CA PRO A 142 -5.72 19.09 -1.39
C PRO A 142 -4.87 20.17 -2.07
N ILE A 143 -4.53 19.97 -3.37
CA ILE A 143 -3.80 20.98 -4.17
C ILE A 143 -4.69 22.19 -4.43
N GLN A 144 -5.99 21.98 -4.67
CA GLN A 144 -6.92 23.09 -4.86
C GLN A 144 -7.06 23.93 -3.59
N LEU A 145 -7.17 23.29 -2.43
CA LEU A 145 -7.22 23.98 -1.14
C LEU A 145 -5.95 24.81 -0.87
N LEU A 146 -4.78 24.29 -1.23
CA LEU A 146 -3.53 25.04 -1.14
C LEU A 146 -3.44 26.22 -2.11
N LYS A 147 -4.10 26.15 -3.27
CA LYS A 147 -4.20 27.31 -4.19
C LYS A 147 -5.09 28.41 -3.65
N GLU A 148 -6.12 28.06 -2.90
CA GLU A 148 -7.05 29.00 -2.25
C GLU A 148 -6.41 29.60 -0.99
N ASP A 149 -5.73 28.78 -0.18
CA ASP A 149 -4.98 29.20 1.00
C ASP A 149 -3.69 28.38 1.13
N ILE A 150 -2.55 28.96 0.84
CA ILE A 150 -1.25 28.32 0.94
C ILE A 150 -0.93 27.84 2.37
N ASN A 151 -1.61 28.36 3.36
CA ASN A 151 -1.45 28.04 4.78
C ASN A 151 -2.45 26.96 5.27
N TYR A 152 -3.31 26.43 4.40
CA TYR A 152 -4.37 25.49 4.76
C TYR A 152 -3.89 24.33 5.65
N PHE A 153 -2.68 23.85 5.48
CA PHE A 153 -2.10 22.74 6.25
C PHE A 153 -1.16 23.16 7.39
N ASN A 154 -1.20 24.41 7.84
CA ASN A 154 -0.30 24.88 8.92
C ASN A 154 -0.63 24.28 10.31
N PHE A 155 -1.72 23.51 10.42
CA PHE A 155 -2.04 22.73 11.62
C PHE A 155 -1.18 21.46 11.78
N ILE A 156 -0.45 21.05 10.73
CA ILE A 156 0.41 19.87 10.79
C ILE A 156 1.62 20.17 11.67
N GLU A 157 1.89 19.27 12.61
CA GLU A 157 3.04 19.41 13.52
C GLU A 157 4.36 19.44 12.74
N PRO A 158 5.29 20.38 13.06
CA PRO A 158 6.58 20.48 12.38
C PRO A 158 7.46 19.22 12.45
N LYS A 159 7.23 18.37 13.47
CA LYS A 159 7.93 17.09 13.64
C LYS A 159 7.29 15.94 12.89
N SER A 160 6.12 16.14 12.29
CA SER A 160 5.43 15.12 11.50
C SER A 160 6.08 14.98 10.12
N ILE A 161 6.40 13.76 9.73
CA ILE A 161 6.93 13.49 8.39
C ILE A 161 5.93 13.88 7.29
N THR A 162 4.63 13.92 7.59
CA THR A 162 3.59 14.28 6.62
C THR A 162 3.69 15.72 6.13
N ILE A 163 4.44 16.59 6.84
CA ILE A 163 4.72 17.94 6.35
C ILE A 163 5.49 17.91 5.03
N LYS A 164 6.37 16.93 4.82
CA LYS A 164 7.11 16.75 3.57
C LYS A 164 6.22 16.47 2.36
N TYR A 165 5.11 15.78 2.58
CA TYR A 165 4.10 15.58 1.54
C TYR A 165 3.41 16.90 1.17
N VAL A 166 3.08 17.71 2.17
CA VAL A 166 2.49 19.06 1.96
C VAL A 166 3.50 20.00 1.30
N ASP A 167 4.76 19.99 1.71
CA ASP A 167 5.82 20.78 1.09
C ASP A 167 5.97 20.45 -0.41
N ASN A 168 5.87 19.19 -0.78
CA ASN A 168 5.87 18.77 -2.19
C ASN A 168 4.68 19.33 -2.96
N MET A 169 3.48 19.32 -2.39
CA MET A 169 2.30 19.91 -3.02
C MET A 169 2.48 21.43 -3.18
N LYS A 170 2.98 22.13 -2.16
CA LYS A 170 3.29 23.57 -2.25
C LYS A 170 4.31 23.87 -3.34
N SER A 171 5.39 23.09 -3.39
CA SER A 171 6.43 23.23 -4.43
C SER A 171 5.88 23.00 -5.83
N PHE A 172 4.96 22.04 -6.00
CA PHE A 172 4.30 21.80 -7.28
C PHE A 172 3.46 22.99 -7.76
N ILE A 173 2.74 23.65 -6.84
CA ILE A 173 1.92 24.83 -7.16
C ILE A 173 2.78 26.03 -7.55
N GLN A 174 3.95 26.17 -6.94
CA GLN A 174 4.86 27.30 -7.13
C GLN A 174 5.78 27.15 -8.35
N LYS A 175 5.88 25.94 -8.93
CA LYS A 175 6.67 25.73 -10.15
C LYS A 175 6.02 26.50 -11.33
N PRO A 176 6.80 27.23 -12.13
CA PRO A 176 6.27 27.81 -13.35
C PRO A 176 5.72 26.70 -14.23
N LYS A 177 4.56 26.95 -14.85
CA LYS A 177 4.03 26.03 -15.86
C LYS A 177 5.09 25.88 -16.96
N ILE A 178 5.62 24.66 -17.09
CA ILE A 178 6.43 24.34 -18.26
C ILE A 178 5.38 24.13 -19.38
N ASP A 179 5.26 25.11 -20.27
CA ASP A 179 4.48 24.92 -21.49
C ASP A 179 5.23 23.86 -22.30
N TYR A 180 4.70 22.66 -22.33
CA TYR A 180 5.13 21.64 -23.26
C TYR A 180 4.63 22.06 -24.63
N LEU A 181 5.54 22.60 -25.45
CA LEU A 181 5.35 22.81 -26.89
C LEU A 181 5.22 21.48 -27.61
#